data_f79b1b2b7febd349a97ab64c9812eb77
#
_entry.id   f79b1b2b7febd349a97ab64c9812eb77
#
_cell.length_a   1.000
_cell.length_b   1.000
_cell.length_c   1.000
_cell.angle_alpha   90.00
_cell.angle_beta   90.00
_cell.angle_gamma   90.00
#
_symmetry.space_group_name_H-M   'P 1'
#
loop_
_entity.id
_entity.type
_entity.pdbx_description
1 polymer ?
#
loop_
_entity_poly.entity_id
_entity_poly.type
_entity_poly.pdbx_seq_one_letter_code
_entity_poly.pdbx_strand_id
1 'polypeptide(L)'
;MAVSEVEIMKQIQALSRGGVRLFRNNVGFDAQNKVKYGLMPGSSDLIGWTQIEITPHHVGLKVAIFTAIEVKSEFGRIRPDQQRFVDFVDECGGISGICRSVADAKTLLNLS
;
A
#
# COMPACT_ATOMS: atom_id res chain seq x y z
N MET A 1 -15.50 -3.77 -31.02
CA MET A 1 -14.48 -4.71 -30.54
C MET A 1 -14.38 -4.63 -29.02
N ALA A 2 -14.33 -5.77 -28.37
CA ALA A 2 -14.16 -5.80 -26.93
C ALA A 2 -12.74 -5.38 -26.53
N VAL A 3 -12.63 -4.56 -25.52
CA VAL A 3 -11.35 -4.14 -24.94
C VAL A 3 -10.84 -5.26 -24.03
N SER A 4 -9.56 -5.60 -24.12
CA SER A 4 -8.97 -6.64 -23.28
C SER A 4 -8.89 -6.21 -21.81
N GLU A 5 -8.81 -7.18 -20.90
CA GLU A 5 -8.62 -6.89 -19.47
C GLU A 5 -7.35 -6.09 -19.23
N VAL A 6 -6.26 -6.39 -19.95
CA VAL A 6 -5.00 -5.66 -19.81
C VAL A 6 -5.17 -4.19 -20.16
N GLU A 7 -5.89 -3.91 -21.24
CA GLU A 7 -6.15 -2.53 -21.66
C GLU A 7 -7.03 -1.80 -20.66
N ILE A 8 -8.09 -2.46 -20.19
CA ILE A 8 -8.95 -1.90 -19.14
C ILE A 8 -8.14 -1.59 -17.90
N MET A 9 -7.26 -2.50 -17.49
CA MET A 9 -6.40 -2.32 -16.31
C MET A 9 -5.50 -1.09 -16.45
N LYS A 10 -4.88 -0.90 -17.63
CA LYS A 10 -4.06 0.27 -17.91
C LYS A 10 -4.86 1.56 -17.82
N GLN A 11 -6.06 1.56 -18.36
CA GLN A 11 -6.95 2.73 -18.32
C GLN A 11 -7.34 3.07 -16.89
N ILE A 12 -7.66 2.07 -16.07
CA ILE A 12 -8.01 2.28 -14.65
C ILE A 12 -6.79 2.77 -13.87
N GLN A 13 -5.62 2.15 -14.08
CA GLN A 13 -4.40 2.55 -13.39
C GLN A 13 -4.00 4.00 -13.73
N ALA A 14 -4.32 4.47 -14.92
CA ALA A 14 -4.08 5.84 -15.34
C ALA A 14 -4.92 6.86 -14.55
N LEU A 15 -5.92 6.42 -13.79
CA LEU A 15 -6.66 7.27 -12.87
C LEU A 15 -5.84 7.63 -11.62
N SER A 16 -4.64 7.07 -11.46
CA SER A 16 -3.74 7.35 -10.33
C SER A 16 -3.20 8.77 -10.41
N ARG A 17 -4.06 9.72 -10.04
CA ARG A 17 -3.77 11.17 -10.04
C ARG A 17 -4.58 11.83 -8.95
N GLY A 18 -4.17 13.04 -8.55
CA GLY A 18 -4.82 13.73 -7.44
C GLY A 18 -4.76 12.89 -6.17
N GLY A 19 -5.89 12.65 -5.55
CA GLY A 19 -5.99 11.84 -4.33
C GLY A 19 -6.06 10.34 -4.53
N VAL A 20 -5.88 9.84 -5.77
CA VAL A 20 -5.98 8.40 -6.07
C VAL A 20 -4.61 7.85 -6.45
N ARG A 21 -4.26 6.69 -5.88
CA ARG A 21 -3.07 5.92 -6.27
C ARG A 21 -3.43 4.45 -6.33
N LEU A 22 -3.14 3.83 -7.47
CA LEU A 22 -3.44 2.42 -7.73
C LEU A 22 -2.17 1.71 -8.17
N PHE A 23 -1.88 0.58 -7.54
CA PHE A 23 -0.67 -0.21 -7.80
C PHE A 23 -1.08 -1.59 -8.32
N ARG A 24 -0.30 -2.11 -9.27
CA ARG A 24 -0.47 -3.49 -9.73
C ARG A 24 -0.18 -4.45 -8.59
N ASN A 25 -1.12 -5.36 -8.37
CA ASN A 25 -0.96 -6.44 -7.40
C ASN A 25 -0.85 -7.75 -8.16
N ASN A 26 0.36 -8.04 -8.65
CA ASN A 26 0.63 -9.33 -9.29
C ASN A 26 0.78 -10.37 -8.19
N VAL A 27 -0.09 -11.40 -8.23
CA VAL A 27 -0.05 -12.49 -7.27
C VAL A 27 0.50 -13.73 -7.97
N GLY A 28 1.46 -14.38 -7.36
CA GLY A 28 2.03 -15.58 -7.92
C GLY A 28 3.05 -16.23 -7.00
N PHE A 29 3.72 -17.22 -7.56
CA PHE A 29 4.73 -18.00 -6.86
C PHE A 29 5.93 -18.19 -7.78
N ASP A 30 7.09 -17.78 -7.30
CA ASP A 30 8.36 -18.05 -7.98
C ASP A 30 8.87 -19.43 -7.52
N ALA A 31 8.69 -20.43 -8.37
CA ALA A 31 9.07 -21.80 -8.05
C ALA A 31 10.58 -21.97 -7.88
N GLN A 32 11.37 -21.17 -8.59
CA GLN A 32 12.83 -21.24 -8.52
C GLN A 32 13.36 -20.79 -7.17
N ASN A 33 12.85 -19.67 -6.67
CA ASN A 33 13.27 -19.09 -5.38
C ASN A 33 12.32 -19.47 -4.25
N LYS A 34 11.24 -20.19 -4.53
CA LYS A 34 10.22 -20.62 -3.57
C LYS A 34 9.61 -19.44 -2.82
N VAL A 35 9.35 -18.36 -3.54
CA VAL A 35 8.81 -17.10 -2.96
C VAL A 35 7.44 -16.82 -3.54
N LYS A 36 6.48 -16.56 -2.65
CA LYS A 36 5.19 -16.01 -3.02
C LYS A 36 5.32 -14.50 -3.16
N TYR A 37 4.66 -13.95 -4.17
CA TYR A 37 4.63 -12.49 -4.36
C TYR A 37 3.20 -12.00 -4.51
N GLY A 38 3.01 -10.70 -4.27
CA GLY A 38 1.70 -10.08 -4.25
C GLY A 38 0.95 -10.36 -2.95
N LEU A 39 -0.29 -9.95 -2.91
CA LEU A 39 -1.17 -10.27 -1.79
C LEU A 39 -1.65 -11.72 -1.92
N MET A 40 -2.62 -12.12 -1.13
CA MET A 40 -3.12 -13.49 -1.16
C MET A 40 -3.78 -13.84 -2.51
N PRO A 41 -3.82 -15.12 -2.90
CA PRO A 41 -4.58 -15.55 -4.07
C PRO A 41 -6.04 -15.09 -3.98
N GLY A 42 -6.59 -14.61 -5.10
CA GLY A 42 -7.92 -14.03 -5.14
C GLY A 42 -7.98 -12.56 -4.79
N SER A 43 -6.87 -11.95 -4.38
CA SER A 43 -6.83 -10.51 -4.14
C SER A 43 -6.91 -9.74 -5.47
N SER A 44 -7.33 -8.49 -5.37
CA SER A 44 -7.64 -7.65 -6.53
C SER A 44 -6.41 -7.30 -7.36
N ASP A 45 -6.59 -7.07 -8.65
CA ASP A 45 -5.51 -6.74 -9.59
C ASP A 45 -4.86 -5.38 -9.30
N LEU A 46 -5.64 -4.45 -8.78
CA LEU A 46 -5.18 -3.10 -8.44
C LEU A 46 -5.51 -2.80 -6.99
N ILE A 47 -4.52 -2.35 -6.27
CA ILE A 47 -4.61 -2.03 -4.84
C ILE A 47 -4.02 -0.64 -4.63
N GLY A 48 -4.62 0.13 -3.76
CA GLY A 48 -4.08 1.44 -3.44
C GLY A 48 -5.00 2.21 -2.53
N TRP A 49 -5.08 3.51 -2.74
CA TRP A 49 -5.93 4.36 -1.89
C TRP A 49 -6.66 5.42 -2.69
N THR A 50 -7.75 5.87 -2.11
CA THR A 50 -8.48 7.07 -2.51
C THR A 50 -8.51 8.01 -1.30
N GLN A 51 -7.89 9.16 -1.45
CA GLN A 51 -7.83 10.15 -0.38
C GLN A 51 -9.18 10.86 -0.28
N ILE A 52 -9.69 10.96 0.94
CA ILE A 52 -10.92 11.70 1.23
C ILE A 52 -10.66 12.64 2.39
N GLU A 53 -11.41 13.72 2.45
CA GLU A 53 -11.44 14.57 3.63
C GLU A 53 -12.46 14.00 4.62
N ILE A 54 -12.06 13.85 5.88
CA ILE A 54 -12.96 13.37 6.93
C ILE A 54 -13.91 14.51 7.32
N THR A 55 -15.19 14.24 7.24
CA THR A 55 -16.26 15.19 7.58
C THR A 55 -17.16 14.60 8.67
N PRO A 56 -18.08 15.41 9.26
CA PRO A 56 -19.02 14.88 10.25
C PRO A 56 -19.88 13.72 9.77
N HIS A 57 -20.08 13.58 8.46
CA HIS A 57 -20.81 12.44 7.88
C HIS A 57 -20.11 11.11 8.08
N HIS A 58 -18.81 11.12 8.41
CA HIS A 58 -18.03 9.90 8.61
C HIS A 58 -18.03 9.41 10.06
N VAL A 59 -18.62 10.19 10.98
CA VAL A 59 -18.67 9.81 12.39
C VAL A 59 -19.43 8.48 12.53
N GLY A 60 -18.81 7.52 13.21
CA GLY A 60 -19.38 6.19 13.40
C GLY A 60 -19.10 5.21 12.29
N LEU A 61 -18.54 5.66 11.17
CA LEU A 61 -18.10 4.76 10.08
C LEU A 61 -16.72 4.19 10.39
N LYS A 62 -16.50 2.97 9.89
CA LYS A 62 -15.17 2.34 9.90
C LYS A 62 -14.52 2.60 8.56
N VAL A 63 -13.26 3.01 8.58
CA VAL A 63 -12.46 3.18 7.38
C VAL A 63 -11.19 2.35 7.50
N ALA A 64 -10.79 1.72 6.41
CA ALA A 64 -9.50 1.05 6.34
C ALA A 64 -8.47 2.06 5.87
N ILE A 65 -7.45 2.31 6.68
CA ILE A 65 -6.39 3.26 6.35
C ILE A 65 -5.23 2.51 5.71
N PHE A 66 -4.82 2.95 4.53
CA PHE A 66 -3.66 2.36 3.85
C PHE A 66 -2.44 2.43 4.76
N THR A 67 -1.81 1.29 4.98
CA THR A 67 -0.70 1.14 5.92
C THR A 67 0.48 0.52 5.20
N ALA A 68 1.63 1.16 5.30
CA ALA A 68 2.86 0.70 4.67
C ALA A 68 4.00 0.72 5.68
N ILE A 69 4.57 -0.44 5.96
CA ILE A 69 5.66 -0.59 6.92
C ILE A 69 6.88 -1.10 6.17
N GLU A 70 7.95 -0.31 6.19
CA GLU A 70 9.26 -0.73 5.70
C GLU A 70 10.02 -1.38 6.85
N VAL A 71 10.33 -2.66 6.71
CA VAL A 71 10.99 -3.42 7.76
C VAL A 71 12.50 -3.43 7.51
N LYS A 72 13.27 -3.07 8.52
CA LYS A 72 14.73 -3.11 8.50
C LYS A 72 15.25 -3.80 9.75
N SER A 73 16.38 -4.47 9.61
CA SER A 73 17.13 -4.94 10.77
C SER A 73 17.72 -3.75 11.52
N GLU A 74 18.27 -4.01 12.69
CA GLU A 74 18.81 -2.94 13.57
C GLU A 74 19.76 -1.98 12.84
N PHE A 75 20.63 -2.52 11.98
CA PHE A 75 21.62 -1.72 11.25
C PHE A 75 21.37 -1.66 9.75
N GLY A 76 20.20 -2.10 9.31
CA GLY A 76 19.85 -2.08 7.90
C GLY A 76 19.73 -0.65 7.37
N ARG A 77 20.22 -0.43 6.15
CA ARG A 77 20.15 0.89 5.52
C ARG A 77 18.84 1.09 4.80
N ILE A 78 18.31 2.29 4.92
CA ILE A 78 17.10 2.72 4.23
C ILE A 78 17.52 3.31 2.90
N ARG A 79 16.98 2.77 1.80
CA ARG A 79 17.21 3.37 0.48
C ARG A 79 16.38 4.64 0.33
N PRO A 80 16.87 5.63 -0.43
CA PRO A 80 16.11 6.86 -0.66
C PRO A 80 14.73 6.65 -1.26
N ASP A 81 14.56 5.66 -2.15
CA ASP A 81 13.25 5.35 -2.73
C ASP A 81 12.27 4.79 -1.69
N GLN A 82 12.77 4.00 -0.74
CA GLN A 82 11.96 3.48 0.36
C GLN A 82 11.50 4.62 1.29
N GLN A 83 12.39 5.53 1.62
CA GLN A 83 12.05 6.69 2.44
C GLN A 83 11.01 7.57 1.73
N ARG A 84 11.18 7.81 0.43
CA ARG A 84 10.23 8.62 -0.34
C ARG A 84 8.84 8.01 -0.34
N PHE A 85 8.75 6.68 -0.47
CA PHE A 85 7.45 6.00 -0.46
C PHE A 85 6.76 6.13 0.90
N VAL A 86 7.50 5.89 1.98
CA VAL A 86 6.99 6.04 3.35
C VAL A 86 6.48 7.45 3.59
N ASP A 87 7.28 8.45 3.21
CA ASP A 87 6.92 9.86 3.38
C ASP A 87 5.68 10.22 2.56
N PHE A 88 5.60 9.71 1.33
CA PHE A 88 4.46 9.97 0.45
C PHE A 88 3.16 9.40 1.03
N VAL A 89 3.20 8.18 1.53
CA VAL A 89 2.02 7.56 2.15
C VAL A 89 1.56 8.39 3.36
N ASP A 90 2.50 8.81 4.19
CA ASP A 90 2.21 9.64 5.37
C ASP A 90 1.58 10.97 4.96
N GLU A 91 2.14 11.65 3.98
CA GLU A 91 1.63 12.92 3.47
C GLU A 91 0.22 12.79 2.90
N CYS A 92 -0.11 11.65 2.31
CA CYS A 92 -1.43 11.38 1.74
C CYS A 92 -2.48 11.00 2.80
N GLY A 93 -2.08 10.86 4.06
CA GLY A 93 -3.00 10.52 5.15
C GLY A 93 -3.01 9.04 5.52
N GLY A 94 -2.09 8.24 4.98
CA GLY A 94 -1.91 6.85 5.37
C GLY A 94 -1.09 6.72 6.64
N ILE A 95 -0.91 5.49 7.07
CA ILE A 95 -0.04 5.13 8.19
C ILE A 95 1.20 4.48 7.61
N SER A 96 2.36 5.08 7.82
CA SER A 96 3.59 4.52 7.29
C SER A 96 4.79 4.85 8.17
N GLY A 97 5.78 3.97 8.10
CA GLY A 97 6.99 4.17 8.85
C GLY A 97 8.00 3.06 8.59
N ILE A 98 9.19 3.29 9.11
CA ILE A 98 10.28 2.33 9.09
C ILE A 98 10.34 1.69 10.45
N CYS A 99 10.21 0.37 10.49
CA CYS A 99 10.18 -0.36 11.75
C CYS A 99 11.34 -1.34 11.81
N ARG A 100 12.08 -1.28 12.92
CA ARG A 100 13.23 -2.14 13.17
C ARG A 100 12.94 -3.19 14.24
N SER A 101 11.70 -3.22 14.73
CA SER A 101 11.26 -4.14 15.77
C SER A 101 9.74 -4.22 15.76
N VAL A 102 9.21 -5.24 16.43
CA VAL A 102 7.76 -5.34 16.66
C VAL A 102 7.29 -4.16 17.52
N ALA A 103 8.10 -3.73 18.48
CA ALA A 103 7.76 -2.57 19.32
C ALA A 103 7.57 -1.30 18.49
N ASP A 104 8.45 -1.06 17.49
CA ASP A 104 8.29 0.06 16.58
C ASP A 104 6.96 -0.01 15.83
N ALA A 105 6.61 -1.18 15.33
CA ALA A 105 5.36 -1.38 14.61
C ALA A 105 4.13 -1.14 15.49
N LYS A 106 4.17 -1.62 16.72
CA LYS A 106 3.07 -1.40 17.68
C LYS A 106 2.87 0.10 17.93
N THR A 107 3.95 0.84 18.08
CA THR A 107 3.87 2.29 18.26
C THR A 107 3.26 2.96 17.04
N LEU A 108 3.72 2.60 15.84
CA LEU A 108 3.21 3.16 14.59
C LEU A 108 1.72 2.89 14.42
N LEU A 109 1.28 1.67 14.75
CA LEU A 109 -0.12 1.23 14.58
C LEU A 109 -1.01 1.59 15.77
N ASN A 110 -0.46 2.22 16.79
CA ASN A 110 -1.14 2.57 18.04
C ASN A 110 -1.72 1.34 18.75
N LEU A 111 -0.94 0.28 18.79
CA LEU A 111 -1.27 -0.96 19.50
C LEU A 111 -0.52 -1.05 20.82
N SER A 112 -1.13 -1.78 21.77
CA SER A 112 -0.48 -2.02 23.08
C SER A 112 0.50 -3.18 23.05
#